data_192cac0d326d2e93d88dc1a763dd536e
#
_entry.id   192cac0d326d2e93d88dc1a763dd536e
#
_cell.length_a   1.000
_cell.length_b   1.000
_cell.length_c   1.000
_cell.angle_alpha   90.00
_cell.angle_beta   90.00
_cell.angle_gamma   90.00
#
_symmetry.space_group_name_H-M   'P 1'
#
loop_
_entity.id
_entity.type
_entity.pdbx_description
1 polymer ?
#
loop_
_entity_poly.entity_id
_entity_poly.type
_entity_poly.pdbx_seq_one_letter_code
_entity_poly.pdbx_strand_id
1 'polypeptide(L)'
;MEEKKVINNIYEINSILTKFQNDKKKYFYFLERMDEKEFFSLLSKRKIDSLRFVNLLFLFANYTLIIEKFYYSLIYLATVGTESEVINSIYLLKNIPYEWLRDKLKEVIPEIVELIRSEDEEEKHYVYNKILSLYYFLGYKEELDDFINNICKGHQIELIRELYDDWKDWKK
;
A
#
# COMPACT_ATOMS: atom_id res chain seq x y z
N MET A 1 33.77 -36.05 9.05
CA MET A 1 32.52 -35.85 9.84
C MET A 1 31.84 -34.52 9.52
N GLU A 2 32.59 -33.41 9.37
CA GLU A 2 32.07 -32.09 8.99
C GLU A 2 31.47 -32.03 7.58
N GLU A 3 32.13 -32.64 6.61
CA GLU A 3 31.71 -32.65 5.20
C GLU A 3 30.33 -33.28 5.00
N LYS A 4 30.03 -34.39 5.69
CA LYS A 4 28.69 -35.02 5.69
C LYS A 4 27.60 -34.11 6.27
N LYS A 5 27.95 -33.31 7.30
CA LYS A 5 27.01 -32.38 7.93
C LYS A 5 26.67 -31.21 6.98
N VAL A 6 27.68 -30.68 6.26
CA VAL A 6 27.48 -29.62 5.28
C VAL A 6 26.61 -30.12 4.11
N ILE A 7 26.87 -31.33 3.59
CA ILE A 7 26.07 -31.92 2.52
C ILE A 7 24.61 -32.10 2.92
N ASN A 8 24.36 -32.62 4.13
CA ASN A 8 22.99 -32.77 4.65
C ASN A 8 22.25 -31.42 4.78
N ASN A 9 22.93 -30.39 5.25
CA ASN A 9 22.37 -29.05 5.33
C ASN A 9 21.99 -28.47 3.95
N ILE A 10 22.82 -28.72 2.93
CA ILE A 10 22.52 -28.31 1.54
C ILE A 10 21.27 -29.01 1.00
N TYR A 11 21.12 -30.32 1.26
CA TYR A 11 19.92 -31.07 0.85
C TYR A 11 18.66 -30.53 1.55
N GLU A 12 18.76 -30.23 2.85
CA GLU A 12 17.64 -29.66 3.61
C GLU A 12 17.26 -28.27 3.07
N ILE A 13 18.22 -27.40 2.82
CA ILE A 13 18.00 -26.06 2.21
C ILE A 13 17.33 -26.20 0.84
N ASN A 14 17.82 -27.09 -0.01
CA ASN A 14 17.22 -27.33 -1.33
C ASN A 14 15.78 -27.85 -1.24
N SER A 15 15.48 -28.71 -0.28
CA SER A 15 14.11 -29.20 -0.02
C SER A 15 13.20 -28.05 0.40
N ILE A 16 13.66 -27.17 1.31
CA ILE A 16 12.90 -25.99 1.76
C ILE A 16 12.66 -25.03 0.58
N LEU A 17 13.69 -24.74 -0.23
CA LEU A 17 13.56 -23.88 -1.40
C LEU A 17 12.58 -24.43 -2.44
N THR A 18 12.62 -25.74 -2.68
CA THR A 18 11.69 -26.41 -3.62
C THR A 18 10.25 -26.29 -3.12
N LYS A 19 10.02 -26.53 -1.83
CA LYS A 19 8.70 -26.36 -1.22
C LYS A 19 8.22 -24.91 -1.33
N PHE A 20 9.08 -23.95 -0.99
CA PHE A 20 8.78 -22.53 -1.10
C PHE A 20 8.40 -22.11 -2.53
N GLN A 21 9.15 -22.58 -3.54
CA GLN A 21 8.84 -22.30 -4.95
C GLN A 21 7.49 -22.89 -5.37
N ASN A 22 7.15 -24.10 -4.92
CA ASN A 22 5.85 -24.73 -5.21
C ASN A 22 4.70 -23.99 -4.53
N ASP A 23 4.87 -23.58 -3.28
CA ASP A 23 3.88 -22.79 -2.56
C ASP A 23 3.71 -21.41 -3.21
N LYS A 24 4.81 -20.76 -3.64
CA LYS A 24 4.76 -19.50 -4.39
C LYS A 24 3.92 -19.62 -5.67
N LYS A 25 4.05 -20.71 -6.43
CA LYS A 25 3.22 -20.96 -7.63
C LYS A 25 1.74 -21.07 -7.29
N LYS A 26 1.40 -21.75 -6.18
CA LYS A 26 0.00 -21.86 -5.72
C LYS A 26 -0.55 -20.49 -5.32
N TYR A 27 0.21 -19.70 -4.56
CA TYR A 27 -0.20 -18.33 -4.17
C TYR A 27 -0.40 -17.44 -5.38
N PHE A 28 0.51 -17.49 -6.37
CA PHE A 28 0.36 -16.75 -7.62
C PHE A 28 -0.97 -17.09 -8.32
N TYR A 29 -1.27 -18.38 -8.46
CA TYR A 29 -2.51 -18.85 -9.06
C TYR A 29 -3.77 -18.35 -8.33
N PHE A 30 -3.74 -18.30 -6.99
CA PHE A 30 -4.86 -17.78 -6.21
C PHE A 30 -4.98 -16.27 -6.36
N LEU A 31 -3.88 -15.52 -6.28
CA LEU A 31 -3.88 -14.07 -6.45
C LEU A 31 -4.36 -13.65 -7.84
N GLU A 32 -3.95 -14.38 -8.89
CA GLU A 32 -4.39 -14.11 -10.27
C GLU A 32 -5.91 -14.28 -10.44
N ARG A 33 -6.54 -15.18 -9.71
CA ARG A 33 -7.98 -15.48 -9.82
C ARG A 33 -8.85 -14.76 -8.81
N MET A 34 -8.27 -14.18 -7.79
CA MET A 34 -9.01 -13.43 -6.77
C MET A 34 -9.68 -12.22 -7.39
N ASP A 35 -10.96 -11.98 -7.10
CA ASP A 35 -11.63 -10.74 -7.46
C ASP A 35 -11.22 -9.64 -6.47
N GLU A 36 -10.69 -8.52 -6.99
CA GLU A 36 -10.20 -7.45 -6.12
C GLU A 36 -11.32 -6.74 -5.37
N LYS A 37 -12.49 -6.56 -5.99
CA LYS A 37 -13.62 -5.88 -5.34
C LYS A 37 -14.16 -6.70 -4.17
N GLU A 38 -14.27 -8.02 -4.37
CA GLU A 38 -14.66 -8.94 -3.30
C GLU A 38 -13.61 -8.93 -2.19
N PHE A 39 -12.34 -9.00 -2.57
CA PHE A 39 -11.21 -8.92 -1.63
C PHE A 39 -11.23 -7.61 -0.84
N PHE A 40 -11.34 -6.46 -1.51
CA PHE A 40 -11.42 -5.15 -0.87
C PHE A 40 -12.62 -5.05 0.09
N SER A 41 -13.77 -5.59 -0.27
CA SER A 41 -14.94 -5.63 0.63
C SER A 41 -14.68 -6.41 1.92
N LEU A 42 -13.84 -7.44 1.90
CA LEU A 42 -13.44 -8.18 3.10
C LEU A 42 -12.37 -7.42 3.89
N LEU A 43 -11.44 -6.80 3.21
CA LEU A 43 -10.34 -6.02 3.78
C LEU A 43 -10.87 -4.79 4.53
N SER A 44 -11.70 -3.99 3.90
CA SER A 44 -12.28 -2.77 4.49
C SER A 44 -13.15 -3.07 5.73
N LYS A 45 -13.75 -4.25 5.79
CA LYS A 45 -14.51 -4.74 6.96
C LYS A 45 -13.63 -5.43 8.01
N ARG A 46 -12.32 -5.39 7.87
CA ARG A 46 -11.34 -6.06 8.75
C ARG A 46 -11.60 -7.56 8.94
N LYS A 47 -12.16 -8.24 7.92
CA LYS A 47 -12.44 -9.67 7.93
C LYS A 47 -11.24 -10.53 7.53
N ILE A 48 -10.20 -9.90 7.01
CA ILE A 48 -8.94 -10.53 6.64
C ILE A 48 -7.78 -9.78 7.29
N ASP A 49 -6.67 -10.50 7.50
CA ASP A 49 -5.43 -9.93 8.01
C ASP A 49 -4.70 -9.20 6.88
N SER A 50 -4.88 -7.89 6.84
CA SER A 50 -4.33 -6.99 5.81
C SER A 50 -2.80 -6.99 5.80
N LEU A 51 -2.15 -7.03 6.96
CA LEU A 51 -0.69 -7.07 7.03
C LEU A 51 -0.12 -8.37 6.45
N ARG A 52 -0.75 -9.51 6.73
CA ARG A 52 -0.36 -10.78 6.10
C ARG A 52 -0.56 -10.76 4.59
N PHE A 53 -1.62 -10.14 4.12
CA PHE A 53 -1.86 -9.98 2.69
C PHE A 53 -0.77 -9.14 2.03
N VAL A 54 -0.46 -7.96 2.58
CA VAL A 54 0.61 -7.10 2.05
C VAL A 54 1.95 -7.84 2.06
N ASN A 55 2.27 -8.55 3.14
CA ASN A 55 3.49 -9.38 3.22
C ASN A 55 3.49 -10.51 2.17
N LEU A 56 2.34 -11.11 1.86
CA LEU A 56 2.24 -12.08 0.78
C LEU A 56 2.55 -11.43 -0.58
N LEU A 57 2.08 -10.22 -0.84
CA LEU A 57 2.36 -9.50 -2.09
C LEU A 57 3.84 -9.19 -2.28
N PHE A 58 4.65 -9.05 -1.22
CA PHE A 58 6.10 -8.91 -1.34
C PHE A 58 6.77 -10.08 -2.06
N LEU A 59 6.25 -11.30 -1.94
CA LEU A 59 6.74 -12.45 -2.70
C LEU A 59 6.60 -12.27 -4.21
N PHE A 60 5.73 -11.35 -4.61
CA PHE A 60 5.36 -11.06 -6.00
C PHE A 60 5.67 -9.61 -6.40
N ALA A 61 6.48 -8.88 -5.63
CA ALA A 61 6.79 -7.48 -5.89
C ALA A 61 7.35 -7.23 -7.31
N ASN A 62 8.05 -8.21 -7.91
CA ASN A 62 8.55 -8.15 -9.28
C ASN A 62 7.50 -8.51 -10.35
N TYR A 63 6.30 -8.88 -9.96
CA TYR A 63 5.21 -9.20 -10.88
C TYR A 63 4.22 -8.04 -10.92
N THR A 64 4.54 -7.01 -11.70
CA THR A 64 3.77 -5.76 -11.80
C THR A 64 2.28 -6.01 -11.96
N LEU A 65 1.86 -6.93 -12.82
CA LEU A 65 0.45 -7.26 -13.06
C LEU A 65 -0.29 -7.73 -11.78
N ILE A 66 0.39 -8.43 -10.87
CA ILE A 66 -0.21 -8.83 -9.59
C ILE A 66 -0.37 -7.60 -8.70
N ILE A 67 0.64 -6.74 -8.64
CA ILE A 67 0.58 -5.52 -7.82
C ILE A 67 -0.46 -4.55 -8.38
N GLU A 68 -0.48 -4.34 -9.72
CA GLU A 68 -1.51 -3.54 -10.41
C GLU A 68 -2.92 -4.04 -10.12
N LYS A 69 -3.12 -5.35 -10.06
CA LYS A 69 -4.43 -5.93 -9.77
C LYS A 69 -4.99 -5.50 -8.41
N PHE A 70 -4.13 -5.37 -7.40
CA PHE A 70 -4.52 -5.00 -6.03
C PHE A 70 -4.24 -3.53 -5.70
N TYR A 71 -4.12 -2.67 -6.71
CA TYR A 71 -3.78 -1.25 -6.53
C TYR A 71 -4.72 -0.52 -5.59
N TYR A 72 -6.02 -0.76 -5.70
CA TYR A 72 -7.03 -0.10 -4.87
C TYR A 72 -6.84 -0.45 -3.39
N SER A 73 -6.72 -1.75 -3.10
CA SER A 73 -6.45 -2.24 -1.74
C SER A 73 -5.14 -1.71 -1.18
N LEU A 74 -4.08 -1.61 -2.01
CA LEU A 74 -2.79 -1.07 -1.60
C LEU A 74 -2.86 0.44 -1.33
N ILE A 75 -3.55 1.23 -2.18
CA ILE A 75 -3.76 2.67 -1.94
C ILE A 75 -4.57 2.87 -0.65
N TYR A 76 -5.62 2.10 -0.45
CA TYR A 76 -6.41 2.15 0.79
C TYR A 76 -5.55 1.87 2.02
N LEU A 77 -4.75 0.80 2.02
CA LEU A 77 -3.85 0.48 3.15
C LEU A 77 -2.72 1.50 3.32
N ALA A 78 -2.26 2.15 2.26
CA ALA A 78 -1.28 3.22 2.32
C ALA A 78 -1.83 4.51 2.95
N THR A 79 -3.16 4.66 3.04
CA THR A 79 -3.83 5.86 3.56
C THR A 79 -4.60 5.63 4.86
N VAL A 80 -5.16 4.45 5.07
CA VAL A 80 -6.00 4.12 6.23
C VAL A 80 -5.37 3.05 7.14
N GLY A 81 -4.37 2.30 6.64
CA GLY A 81 -3.73 1.19 7.34
C GLY A 81 -2.90 1.61 8.56
N THR A 82 -2.44 0.64 9.32
CA THR A 82 -1.42 0.81 10.36
C THR A 82 -0.09 1.25 9.75
N GLU A 83 0.84 1.73 10.56
CA GLU A 83 2.15 2.20 10.08
C GLU A 83 2.89 1.15 9.21
N SER A 84 2.90 -0.11 9.62
CA SER A 84 3.52 -1.20 8.86
C SER A 84 2.80 -1.46 7.52
N GLU A 85 1.48 -1.38 7.49
CA GLU A 85 0.68 -1.53 6.25
C GLU A 85 0.95 -0.38 5.30
N VAL A 86 1.02 0.85 5.80
CA VAL A 86 1.33 2.06 5.02
C VAL A 86 2.68 1.93 4.34
N ILE A 87 3.74 1.67 5.11
CA ILE A 87 5.10 1.58 4.59
C ILE A 87 5.21 0.48 3.53
N ASN A 88 4.67 -0.70 3.83
CA ASN A 88 4.73 -1.85 2.94
C ASN A 88 3.91 -1.64 1.67
N SER A 89 2.72 -1.03 1.76
CA SER A 89 1.90 -0.73 0.60
C SER A 89 2.56 0.31 -0.31
N ILE A 90 3.14 1.38 0.23
CA ILE A 90 3.90 2.37 -0.55
C ILE A 90 5.07 1.70 -1.28
N TYR A 91 5.80 0.80 -0.61
CA TYR A 91 6.90 0.08 -1.24
C TYR A 91 6.43 -0.77 -2.43
N LEU A 92 5.30 -1.47 -2.31
CA LEU A 92 4.73 -2.26 -3.39
C LEU A 92 4.23 -1.37 -4.54
N LEU A 93 3.55 -0.26 -4.23
CA LEU A 93 3.06 0.69 -5.22
C LEU A 93 4.19 1.30 -6.07
N LYS A 94 5.41 1.45 -5.54
CA LYS A 94 6.58 1.89 -6.30
C LYS A 94 6.98 0.98 -7.45
N ASN A 95 6.50 -0.27 -7.49
CA ASN A 95 6.76 -1.20 -8.59
C ASN A 95 5.73 -1.08 -9.75
N ILE A 96 4.73 -0.23 -9.59
CA ILE A 96 3.72 0.05 -10.62
C ILE A 96 4.23 1.17 -11.54
N PRO A 97 3.94 1.13 -12.87
CA PRO A 97 4.31 2.20 -13.77
C PRO A 97 3.77 3.56 -13.31
N TYR A 98 4.65 4.58 -13.28
CA TYR A 98 4.41 5.89 -12.67
C TYR A 98 3.12 6.55 -13.18
N GLU A 99 2.98 6.72 -14.50
CA GLU A 99 1.81 7.40 -15.09
C GLU A 99 0.50 6.63 -14.84
N TRP A 100 0.56 5.31 -14.93
CA TRP A 100 -0.61 4.46 -14.66
C TRP A 100 -1.08 4.61 -13.21
N LEU A 101 -0.16 4.55 -12.26
CA LEU A 101 -0.49 4.70 -10.83
C LEU A 101 -0.98 6.12 -10.52
N ARG A 102 -0.40 7.14 -11.18
CA ARG A 102 -0.84 8.53 -11.06
C ARG A 102 -2.33 8.70 -11.39
N ASP A 103 -2.76 8.12 -12.49
CA ASP A 103 -4.17 8.16 -12.89
C ASP A 103 -5.06 7.43 -11.89
N LYS A 104 -4.61 6.28 -11.38
CA LYS A 104 -5.35 5.53 -10.35
C LYS A 104 -5.45 6.27 -9.02
N LEU A 105 -4.42 6.96 -8.60
CA LEU A 105 -4.48 7.81 -7.39
C LEU A 105 -5.52 8.93 -7.53
N LYS A 106 -5.64 9.56 -8.72
CA LYS A 106 -6.67 10.58 -8.98
C LYS A 106 -8.10 10.04 -8.89
N GLU A 107 -8.30 8.76 -9.22
CA GLU A 107 -9.59 8.08 -9.08
C GLU A 107 -9.86 7.70 -7.61
N VAL A 108 -8.89 7.08 -6.94
CA VAL A 108 -9.09 6.41 -5.64
C VAL A 108 -9.03 7.38 -4.45
N ILE A 109 -8.16 8.39 -4.47
CA ILE A 109 -8.01 9.30 -3.31
C ILE A 109 -9.32 10.04 -2.99
N PRO A 110 -10.08 10.60 -3.94
CA PRO A 110 -11.38 11.19 -3.64
C PRO A 110 -12.39 10.20 -3.03
N GLU A 111 -12.37 8.94 -3.46
CA GLU A 111 -13.23 7.90 -2.89
C GLU A 111 -12.86 7.60 -1.43
N ILE A 112 -11.56 7.54 -1.11
CA ILE A 112 -11.08 7.34 0.27
C ILE A 112 -11.48 8.51 1.15
N VAL A 113 -11.32 9.74 0.67
CA VAL A 113 -11.75 10.96 1.40
C VAL A 113 -13.25 10.92 1.69
N GLU A 114 -14.06 10.45 0.75
CA GLU A 114 -15.50 10.29 0.98
C GLU A 114 -15.81 9.14 1.96
N LEU A 115 -15.08 8.02 1.91
CA LEU A 115 -15.24 6.90 2.85
C LEU A 115 -15.05 7.32 4.32
N ILE A 116 -14.10 8.22 4.57
CA ILE A 116 -13.80 8.69 5.94
C ILE A 116 -14.60 9.91 6.34
N ARG A 117 -15.55 10.35 5.52
CA ARG A 117 -16.32 11.58 5.76
C ARG A 117 -17.06 11.61 7.10
N SER A 118 -17.55 10.45 7.55
CA SER A 118 -18.26 10.29 8.81
C SER A 118 -17.35 10.03 10.02
N GLU A 119 -16.04 9.85 9.82
CA GLU A 119 -15.08 9.64 10.89
C GLU A 119 -14.86 10.94 11.70
N ASP A 120 -14.24 10.81 12.88
CA ASP A 120 -13.87 11.97 13.68
C ASP A 120 -12.74 12.81 13.05
N GLU A 121 -12.46 13.97 13.63
CA GLU A 121 -11.46 14.91 13.08
C GLU A 121 -10.04 14.37 13.19
N GLU A 122 -9.70 13.60 14.21
CA GLU A 122 -8.38 13.01 14.41
C GLU A 122 -8.13 11.93 13.36
N GLU A 123 -9.09 11.05 13.09
CA GLU A 123 -8.97 10.03 12.06
C GLU A 123 -8.86 10.65 10.66
N LYS A 124 -9.66 11.70 10.37
CA LYS A 124 -9.53 12.47 9.11
C LYS A 124 -8.13 13.06 8.97
N HIS A 125 -7.64 13.75 10.00
CA HIS A 125 -6.30 14.33 10.01
C HIS A 125 -5.24 13.25 9.73
N TYR A 126 -5.33 12.09 10.38
CA TYR A 126 -4.41 10.99 10.18
C TYR A 126 -4.40 10.47 8.75
N VAL A 127 -5.58 10.28 8.13
CA VAL A 127 -5.70 9.82 6.75
C VAL A 127 -5.19 10.88 5.77
N TYR A 128 -5.51 12.16 5.97
CA TYR A 128 -5.02 13.25 5.11
C TYR A 128 -3.49 13.37 5.15
N ASN A 129 -2.89 13.25 6.34
CA ASN A 129 -1.43 13.24 6.47
C ASN A 129 -0.77 12.05 5.76
N LYS A 130 -1.41 10.88 5.78
CA LYS A 130 -0.95 9.72 5.02
C LYS A 130 -1.10 9.88 3.51
N ILE A 131 -2.15 10.55 3.03
CA ILE A 131 -2.29 10.89 1.61
C ILE A 131 -1.15 11.79 1.16
N LEU A 132 -0.80 12.81 1.94
CA LEU A 132 0.35 13.68 1.67
C LEU A 132 1.66 12.87 1.64
N SER A 133 1.86 12.00 2.63
CA SER A 133 3.01 11.10 2.71
C SER A 133 3.07 10.17 1.50
N LEU A 134 1.94 9.62 1.06
CA LEU A 134 1.85 8.75 -0.11
C LEU A 134 2.32 9.48 -1.37
N TYR A 135 1.80 10.67 -1.65
CA TYR A 135 2.24 11.48 -2.79
C TYR A 135 3.73 11.83 -2.71
N TYR A 136 4.20 12.21 -1.54
CA TYR A 136 5.61 12.53 -1.30
C TYR A 136 6.53 11.35 -1.60
N PHE A 137 6.28 10.19 -1.00
CA PHE A 137 7.12 9.00 -1.15
C PHE A 137 7.06 8.36 -2.54
N LEU A 138 5.96 8.54 -3.26
CA LEU A 138 5.83 8.10 -4.66
C LEU A 138 6.37 9.12 -5.66
N GLY A 139 6.69 10.34 -5.22
CA GLY A 139 7.27 11.38 -6.07
C GLY A 139 6.26 12.20 -6.88
N TYR A 140 4.97 12.14 -6.56
CA TYR A 140 3.89 12.87 -7.23
C TYR A 140 3.81 14.31 -6.70
N LYS A 141 4.77 15.14 -7.10
CA LYS A 141 4.98 16.50 -6.57
C LYS A 141 3.83 17.45 -6.89
N GLU A 142 3.25 17.34 -8.08
CA GLU A 142 2.13 18.20 -8.50
C GLU A 142 0.88 17.86 -7.70
N GLU A 143 0.55 16.59 -7.54
CA GLU A 143 -0.58 16.12 -6.77
C GLU A 143 -0.42 16.45 -5.28
N LEU A 144 0.80 16.37 -4.76
CA LEU A 144 1.12 16.80 -3.40
C LEU A 144 0.85 18.30 -3.21
N ASP A 145 1.37 19.15 -4.11
CA ASP A 145 1.13 20.60 -4.07
C ASP A 145 -0.36 20.92 -4.19
N ASP A 146 -1.07 20.25 -5.09
CA ASP A 146 -2.51 20.45 -5.27
C ASP A 146 -3.29 20.08 -4.01
N PHE A 147 -2.97 18.95 -3.39
CA PHE A 147 -3.64 18.50 -2.17
C PHE A 147 -3.40 19.47 -1.01
N ILE A 148 -2.16 19.92 -0.81
CA ILE A 148 -1.77 20.89 0.21
C ILE A 148 -2.56 22.21 0.02
N ASN A 149 -2.54 22.77 -1.19
CA ASN A 149 -3.05 24.12 -1.44
C ASN A 149 -4.58 24.16 -1.63
N ASN A 150 -5.17 23.15 -2.23
CA ASN A 150 -6.58 23.15 -2.61
C ASN A 150 -7.47 22.40 -1.60
N ILE A 151 -6.90 21.46 -0.84
CA ILE A 151 -7.65 20.64 0.12
C ILE A 151 -7.32 21.07 1.56
N CYS A 152 -6.03 21.07 1.95
CA CYS A 152 -5.67 21.33 3.36
C CYS A 152 -5.80 22.79 3.74
N LYS A 153 -5.29 23.75 2.92
CA LYS A 153 -5.20 25.18 3.23
C LYS A 153 -6.52 25.83 3.64
N GLY A 154 -7.61 25.49 2.96
CA GLY A 154 -8.93 26.09 3.19
C GLY A 154 -9.91 25.16 3.89
N HIS A 155 -9.48 24.06 4.47
CA HIS A 155 -10.36 23.04 5.05
C HIS A 155 -11.10 23.57 6.26
N GLN A 156 -12.37 23.12 6.47
CA GLN A 156 -13.19 23.55 7.60
C GLN A 156 -12.66 23.04 8.94
N ILE A 157 -12.07 21.86 8.98
CA ILE A 157 -11.48 21.23 10.16
C ILE A 157 -10.09 21.85 10.41
N GLU A 158 -9.86 22.34 11.63
CA GLU A 158 -8.62 23.02 12.04
C GLU A 158 -7.40 22.09 11.93
N LEU A 159 -7.51 20.87 12.45
CA LEU A 159 -6.45 19.87 12.37
C LEU A 159 -5.97 19.61 10.92
N ILE A 160 -6.89 19.66 9.95
CA ILE A 160 -6.49 19.50 8.54
C ILE A 160 -5.82 20.76 8.00
N ARG A 161 -6.19 21.96 8.48
CA ARG A 161 -5.46 23.20 8.13
C ARG A 161 -4.03 23.22 8.68
N GLU A 162 -3.80 22.63 9.83
CA GLU A 162 -2.44 22.46 10.40
C GLU A 162 -1.53 21.69 9.45
N LEU A 163 -2.05 20.68 8.73
CA LEU A 163 -1.28 19.97 7.71
C LEU A 163 -0.75 20.88 6.60
N TYR A 164 -1.48 21.96 6.25
CA TYR A 164 -0.95 22.96 5.32
C TYR A 164 0.32 23.61 5.87
N ASP A 165 0.33 23.97 7.15
CA ASP A 165 1.50 24.61 7.76
C ASP A 165 2.68 23.66 7.88
N ASP A 166 2.44 22.38 8.15
CA ASP A 166 3.47 21.34 8.26
C ASP A 166 4.09 21.01 6.90
N TRP A 167 3.29 20.99 5.84
CA TRP A 167 3.70 20.51 4.52
C TRP A 167 3.99 21.59 3.49
N LYS A 168 3.62 22.88 3.70
CA LYS A 168 3.82 23.96 2.71
C LYS A 168 5.27 24.16 2.27
N ASP A 169 6.21 23.77 3.12
CA ASP A 169 7.66 23.92 2.89
C ASP A 169 8.38 22.61 2.53
N TRP A 170 7.65 21.58 2.13
CA TRP A 170 8.18 20.25 1.84
C TRP A 170 9.28 20.21 0.75
N LYS A 171 9.42 21.28 -0.06
CA LYS A 171 10.43 21.43 -1.11
C LYS A 171 11.79 21.92 -0.59
N LYS A 172 11.85 22.41 0.66
CA LYS A 172 13.07 22.92 1.28
C LYS A 172 13.93 21.79 1.84
#